data_2280162fb931ff7a1dfa80e4765c9f71
#
_entry.id   2280162fb931ff7a1dfa80e4765c9f71
#
_cell.length_a   1.000
_cell.length_b   1.000
_cell.length_c   1.000
_cell.angle_alpha   90.00
_cell.angle_beta   90.00
_cell.angle_gamma   90.00
#
_symmetry.space_group_name_H-M   'P 1'
#
loop_
_entity.id
_entity.type
_entity.pdbx_description
1 polymer ?
#
loop_
_entity_poly.entity_id
_entity_poly.type
_entity_poly.pdbx_seq_one_letter_code
_entity_poly.pdbx_strand_id
1 'polypeptide(L)'
;AWAQTDSSIDAQSDTPSVALDAIVVTSSADASADGLPPAYEGGQVATGSRVGILGNQDIMDTPFSTTSYTNEYIANQQAQSVGDLLKKDPTVRVARGFGNFQEAYFMRGFITTSDDTMYNGLYGILPRQYIATELFERVEVQRGASTMLNGAAPSGGNAGGTINLLPKRAGNEPLRELTLGYG
;
A
#
# COMPACT_ATOMS: atom_id res chain seq x y z
N ALA A 1 21.27 -4.63 81.35
CA ALA A 1 21.85 -4.32 80.07
C ALA A 1 21.70 -5.59 79.21
N TRP A 2 20.76 -5.62 78.28
CA TRP A 2 20.61 -6.67 77.32
C TRP A 2 21.00 -6.11 75.94
N ALA A 3 22.01 -6.66 75.32
CA ALA A 3 22.41 -6.32 73.98
C ALA A 3 21.56 -7.14 73.01
N GLN A 4 20.83 -6.48 72.14
CA GLN A 4 20.22 -7.06 70.98
C GLN A 4 21.25 -7.01 69.81
N THR A 5 21.62 -8.16 69.34
CA THR A 5 22.37 -8.32 68.10
C THR A 5 21.39 -8.33 66.95
N ASP A 6 21.35 -7.25 66.18
CA ASP A 6 20.67 -7.17 64.91
C ASP A 6 21.49 -7.92 63.87
N SER A 7 20.97 -9.06 63.44
CA SER A 7 21.50 -9.79 62.28
C SER A 7 20.68 -9.39 61.05
N SER A 8 21.14 -8.38 60.33
CA SER A 8 20.64 -8.09 58.98
C SER A 8 21.06 -9.19 57.98
N ILE A 9 20.08 -10.00 57.59
CA ILE A 9 20.23 -10.93 56.51
C ILE A 9 20.03 -10.13 55.23
N ASP A 10 21.14 -9.84 54.55
CA ASP A 10 21.14 -9.34 53.18
C ASP A 10 20.66 -10.47 52.25
N ALA A 11 19.37 -10.48 51.97
CA ALA A 11 18.82 -11.32 50.93
C ALA A 11 19.09 -10.68 49.58
N GLN A 12 20.24 -10.96 49.02
CA GLN A 12 20.56 -10.68 47.62
C GLN A 12 19.70 -11.59 46.75
N SER A 13 18.57 -11.06 46.28
CA SER A 13 17.75 -11.74 45.29
C SER A 13 18.39 -11.54 43.90
N ASP A 14 19.25 -12.47 43.54
CA ASP A 14 19.74 -12.65 42.17
C ASP A 14 18.58 -13.16 41.29
N THR A 15 17.63 -12.31 41.01
CA THR A 15 16.67 -12.57 39.92
C THR A 15 17.34 -12.10 38.62
N PRO A 16 17.58 -13.03 37.67
CA PRO A 16 18.07 -12.62 36.36
C PRO A 16 17.03 -11.69 35.72
N SER A 17 17.38 -10.41 35.60
CA SER A 17 16.57 -9.47 34.82
C SER A 17 16.70 -9.85 33.35
N VAL A 18 15.68 -10.52 32.83
CA VAL A 18 15.55 -10.73 31.39
C VAL A 18 15.22 -9.37 30.80
N ALA A 19 16.23 -8.72 30.24
CA ALA A 19 16.00 -7.53 29.41
C ALA A 19 15.32 -8.04 28.13
N LEU A 20 14.04 -7.77 27.99
CA LEU A 20 13.34 -7.94 26.74
C LEU A 20 13.84 -6.87 25.77
N ASP A 21 14.26 -7.28 24.59
CA ASP A 21 14.56 -6.34 23.51
C ASP A 21 13.36 -5.42 23.27
N ALA A 22 13.63 -4.14 23.06
CA ALA A 22 12.59 -3.16 22.79
C ALA A 22 11.83 -3.58 21.52
N ILE A 23 10.58 -3.98 21.66
CA ILE A 23 9.69 -4.20 20.52
C ILE A 23 9.38 -2.82 19.96
N VAL A 24 10.05 -2.48 18.86
CA VAL A 24 9.72 -1.28 18.10
C VAL A 24 8.43 -1.58 17.33
N VAL A 25 7.30 -1.18 17.87
CA VAL A 25 6.04 -1.18 17.12
C VAL A 25 6.09 -0.01 16.16
N THR A 26 6.53 -0.26 14.95
CA THR A 26 6.37 0.70 13.86
C THR A 26 4.90 0.65 13.44
N SER A 27 4.10 1.55 13.97
CA SER A 27 2.76 1.80 13.47
C SER A 27 2.90 2.36 12.07
N SER A 28 2.74 1.51 11.06
CA SER A 28 2.62 2.01 9.70
C SER A 28 1.30 2.77 9.60
N ALA A 29 1.33 3.89 8.90
CA ALA A 29 0.13 4.68 8.61
C ALA A 29 -0.86 3.93 7.68
N ASP A 30 -0.55 2.72 7.31
CA ASP A 30 -1.43 1.79 6.61
C ASP A 30 -2.44 1.16 7.59
N ALA A 31 -3.63 0.86 7.09
CA ALA A 31 -4.65 0.15 7.86
C ALA A 31 -4.29 -1.34 8.13
N SER A 32 -3.18 -1.82 7.58
CA SER A 32 -2.63 -3.13 7.82
C SER A 32 -1.74 -3.14 9.06
N ALA A 33 -1.86 -4.15 9.91
CA ALA A 33 -1.04 -4.31 11.12
C ALA A 33 0.45 -4.48 10.80
N ASP A 34 0.79 -5.01 9.63
CA ASP A 34 2.15 -5.35 9.24
C ASP A 34 2.86 -4.26 8.42
N GLY A 35 2.16 -3.16 8.12
CA GLY A 35 2.70 -2.08 7.31
C GLY A 35 2.75 -2.39 5.81
N LEU A 36 3.27 -1.43 5.04
CA LEU A 36 3.45 -1.62 3.60
C LEU A 36 4.69 -2.46 3.31
N PRO A 37 4.60 -3.46 2.42
CA PRO A 37 5.77 -4.21 2.00
C PRO A 37 6.88 -3.30 1.49
N PRO A 38 8.16 -3.56 1.79
CA PRO A 38 9.27 -2.72 1.35
C PRO A 38 9.39 -2.72 -0.18
N ALA A 39 10.04 -1.71 -0.73
CA ALA A 39 10.38 -1.69 -2.14
C ALA A 39 11.57 -2.60 -2.44
N TYR A 40 11.64 -3.16 -3.65
CA TYR A 40 12.85 -3.78 -4.18
C TYR A 40 13.98 -2.75 -4.33
N GLU A 41 15.21 -3.22 -4.48
CA GLU A 41 16.33 -2.36 -4.86
C GLU A 41 15.98 -1.50 -6.07
N GLY A 42 16.26 -0.20 -6.00
CA GLY A 42 15.85 0.78 -7.00
C GLY A 42 14.51 1.45 -6.75
N GLY A 43 13.79 1.08 -5.70
CA GLY A 43 12.64 1.83 -5.18
C GLY A 43 11.36 1.83 -6.03
N GLN A 44 11.37 1.22 -7.23
CA GLN A 44 10.32 1.41 -8.23
C GLN A 44 9.08 0.52 -8.00
N VAL A 45 9.28 -0.67 -7.47
CA VAL A 45 8.24 -1.68 -7.26
C VAL A 45 8.42 -2.27 -5.86
N ALA A 46 7.32 -2.53 -5.17
CA ALA A 46 7.36 -3.15 -3.85
C ALA A 46 7.42 -4.68 -3.93
N THR A 47 7.95 -5.29 -2.87
CA THR A 47 8.07 -6.75 -2.74
C THR A 47 6.73 -7.45 -2.54
N GLY A 48 5.68 -6.69 -2.21
CA GLY A 48 4.35 -7.22 -1.98
C GLY A 48 3.27 -6.19 -2.24
N SER A 49 2.04 -6.61 -2.07
CA SER A 49 0.85 -5.79 -2.25
C SER A 49 -0.27 -6.20 -1.29
N ARG A 50 -1.29 -5.36 -1.20
CA ARG A 50 -2.50 -5.68 -0.47
C ARG A 50 -3.38 -6.63 -1.28
N VAL A 51 -3.68 -7.79 -0.72
CA VAL A 51 -4.47 -8.85 -1.37
C VAL A 51 -5.82 -9.00 -0.64
N GLY A 52 -6.65 -7.99 -0.76
CA GLY A 52 -7.99 -7.97 -0.18
C GLY A 52 -8.03 -8.32 1.31
N ILE A 53 -8.82 -9.32 1.66
CA ILE A 53 -8.98 -9.78 3.05
C ILE A 53 -7.73 -10.45 3.64
N LEU A 54 -6.76 -10.84 2.81
CA LEU A 54 -5.50 -11.43 3.27
C LEU A 54 -4.52 -10.37 3.79
N GLY A 55 -4.84 -9.09 3.62
CA GLY A 55 -3.93 -8.00 4.00
C GLY A 55 -2.73 -7.88 3.08
N ASN A 56 -1.63 -7.34 3.61
CA ASN A 56 -0.38 -7.23 2.86
C ASN A 56 0.33 -8.58 2.79
N GLN A 57 0.66 -8.99 1.57
CA GLN A 57 1.32 -10.24 1.29
C GLN A 57 2.55 -10.00 0.41
N ASP A 58 3.61 -10.77 0.64
CA ASP A 58 4.73 -10.83 -0.28
C ASP A 58 4.28 -11.42 -1.61
N ILE A 59 4.87 -10.96 -2.71
CA ILE A 59 4.51 -11.43 -4.06
C ILE A 59 4.81 -12.93 -4.23
N MET A 60 5.77 -13.47 -3.49
CA MET A 60 6.13 -14.87 -3.55
C MET A 60 5.18 -15.77 -2.76
N ASP A 61 4.46 -15.19 -1.80
CA ASP A 61 3.51 -15.91 -0.93
C ASP A 61 2.06 -15.81 -1.42
N THR A 62 1.83 -15.04 -2.50
CA THR A 62 0.47 -14.87 -3.05
C THR A 62 0.26 -15.70 -4.32
N PRO A 63 -0.89 -16.40 -4.46
CA PRO A 63 -1.24 -17.11 -5.69
C PRO A 63 -1.73 -16.18 -6.81
N PHE A 64 -1.64 -14.86 -6.62
CA PHE A 64 -2.13 -13.85 -7.55
C PHE A 64 -0.97 -13.08 -8.19
N SER A 65 -1.12 -12.75 -9.47
CA SER A 65 -0.17 -11.86 -10.13
C SER A 65 -0.44 -10.43 -9.72
N THR A 66 0.42 -9.88 -8.86
CA THR A 66 0.34 -8.51 -8.36
C THR A 66 1.56 -7.70 -8.74
N THR A 67 1.41 -6.39 -8.86
CA THR A 67 2.50 -5.43 -8.97
C THR A 67 2.12 -4.19 -8.16
N SER A 68 3.01 -3.74 -7.31
CA SER A 68 2.82 -2.55 -6.49
C SER A 68 3.83 -1.49 -6.89
N TYR A 69 3.39 -0.48 -7.63
CA TYR A 69 4.19 0.67 -8.05
C TYR A 69 4.30 1.67 -6.91
N THR A 70 5.52 2.06 -6.58
CA THR A 70 5.81 2.97 -5.47
C THR A 70 5.61 4.43 -5.84
N ASN A 71 5.58 5.29 -4.83
CA ASN A 71 5.59 6.74 -5.03
C ASN A 71 6.82 7.22 -5.81
N GLU A 72 7.97 6.59 -5.59
CA GLU A 72 9.20 6.90 -6.34
C GLU A 72 9.03 6.60 -7.84
N TYR A 73 8.39 5.48 -8.18
CA TYR A 73 8.07 5.18 -9.58
C TYR A 73 7.13 6.22 -10.18
N ILE A 74 6.08 6.62 -9.44
CA ILE A 74 5.12 7.64 -9.86
C ILE A 74 5.85 8.96 -10.16
N ALA A 75 6.72 9.41 -9.25
CA ALA A 75 7.49 10.62 -9.39
C ALA A 75 8.48 10.56 -10.58
N ASN A 76 9.21 9.45 -10.72
CA ASN A 76 10.16 9.25 -11.81
C ASN A 76 9.51 9.20 -13.19
N GLN A 77 8.26 8.73 -13.27
CA GLN A 77 7.49 8.71 -14.50
C GLN A 77 6.78 10.04 -14.79
N GLN A 78 6.77 10.97 -13.83
CA GLN A 78 5.99 12.22 -13.91
C GLN A 78 4.54 11.96 -14.31
N ALA A 79 3.97 10.84 -13.84
CA ALA A 79 2.62 10.43 -14.18
C ALA A 79 1.61 11.35 -13.50
N GLN A 80 0.74 11.98 -14.27
CA GLN A 80 -0.29 12.87 -13.74
C GLN A 80 -1.57 12.10 -13.38
N SER A 81 -1.84 10.99 -14.06
CA SER A 81 -3.00 10.15 -13.80
C SER A 81 -2.62 8.68 -13.61
N VAL A 82 -3.55 7.93 -13.03
CA VAL A 82 -3.41 6.47 -12.94
C VAL A 82 -3.27 5.85 -14.33
N GLY A 83 -3.99 6.37 -15.32
CA GLY A 83 -3.85 5.95 -16.71
C GLY A 83 -2.45 6.18 -17.27
N ASP A 84 -1.83 7.33 -16.98
CA ASP A 84 -0.45 7.62 -17.44
C ASP A 84 0.56 6.67 -16.84
N LEU A 85 0.42 6.37 -15.55
CA LEU A 85 1.26 5.40 -14.86
C LEU A 85 1.15 4.02 -15.48
N LEU A 86 -0.07 3.56 -15.70
CA LEU A 86 -0.37 2.21 -16.17
C LEU A 86 -0.12 2.01 -17.67
N LYS A 87 0.10 3.07 -18.48
CA LYS A 87 0.51 2.93 -19.88
C LYS A 87 1.80 2.11 -20.07
N LYS A 88 2.64 2.07 -19.04
CA LYS A 88 3.90 1.31 -19.05
C LYS A 88 3.77 -0.10 -18.50
N ASP A 89 2.63 -0.45 -17.90
CA ASP A 89 2.35 -1.82 -17.51
C ASP A 89 1.95 -2.63 -18.75
N PRO A 90 2.69 -3.69 -19.10
CA PRO A 90 2.41 -4.47 -20.31
C PRO A 90 1.06 -5.22 -20.25
N THR A 91 0.47 -5.35 -19.09
CA THR A 91 -0.78 -6.10 -18.86
C THR A 91 -2.01 -5.19 -18.83
N VAL A 92 -1.81 -3.88 -18.78
CA VAL A 92 -2.88 -2.89 -18.73
C VAL A 92 -2.84 -2.03 -19.98
N ARG A 93 -3.98 -1.81 -20.60
CA ARG A 93 -4.12 -0.87 -21.71
C ARG A 93 -5.12 0.21 -21.33
N VAL A 94 -4.73 1.45 -21.49
CA VAL A 94 -5.63 2.59 -21.27
C VAL A 94 -6.59 2.67 -22.45
N ALA A 95 -7.88 2.47 -22.19
CA ALA A 95 -8.94 2.56 -23.19
C ALA A 95 -9.46 3.98 -23.38
N ARG A 96 -9.52 4.73 -22.25
CA ARG A 96 -9.90 6.14 -22.22
C ARG A 96 -8.95 6.84 -21.27
N GLY A 97 -8.17 7.80 -21.78
CA GLY A 97 -7.21 8.57 -21.00
C GLY A 97 -7.73 9.95 -20.65
N PHE A 98 -6.79 10.81 -20.31
CA PHE A 98 -7.05 12.21 -19.96
C PHE A 98 -7.88 12.93 -21.04
N GLY A 99 -8.78 13.80 -20.60
CA GLY A 99 -9.70 14.55 -21.48
C GLY A 99 -11.05 13.83 -21.73
N ASN A 100 -11.18 12.56 -21.35
CA ASN A 100 -12.46 11.88 -21.31
C ASN A 100 -13.17 12.10 -19.97
N PHE A 101 -14.48 11.88 -19.96
CA PHE A 101 -15.27 11.98 -18.73
C PHE A 101 -14.77 11.03 -17.63
N GLN A 102 -14.23 9.88 -18.02
CA GLN A 102 -13.84 8.82 -17.14
C GLN A 102 -12.65 8.08 -17.74
N GLU A 103 -11.63 7.79 -16.94
CA GLU A 103 -10.58 6.87 -17.34
C GLU A 103 -11.11 5.44 -17.37
N ALA A 104 -10.63 4.65 -18.33
CA ALA A 104 -10.96 3.24 -18.44
C ALA A 104 -9.72 2.45 -18.85
N TYR A 105 -9.61 1.26 -18.32
CA TYR A 105 -8.48 0.37 -18.51
C TYR A 105 -8.93 -0.98 -19.02
N PHE A 106 -8.14 -1.60 -19.87
CA PHE A 106 -8.30 -3.01 -20.23
C PHE A 106 -7.27 -3.84 -19.49
N MET A 107 -7.74 -4.82 -18.76
CA MET A 107 -6.93 -5.85 -18.14
C MET A 107 -7.43 -7.22 -18.57
N ARG A 108 -6.55 -8.02 -19.17
CA ARG A 108 -6.89 -9.37 -19.67
C ARG A 108 -8.16 -9.42 -20.56
N GLY A 109 -8.41 -8.35 -21.33
CA GLY A 109 -9.57 -8.26 -22.22
C GLY A 109 -10.86 -7.75 -21.58
N PHE A 110 -10.87 -7.50 -20.28
CA PHE A 110 -12.00 -6.91 -19.57
C PHE A 110 -11.77 -5.42 -19.33
N ILE A 111 -12.86 -4.65 -19.44
CA ILE A 111 -12.82 -3.22 -19.15
C ILE A 111 -13.02 -3.00 -17.65
N THR A 112 -12.17 -2.15 -17.07
CA THR A 112 -12.28 -1.66 -15.71
C THR A 112 -12.32 -0.15 -15.78
N THR A 113 -13.28 0.47 -15.15
CA THR A 113 -13.43 1.93 -15.12
C THR A 113 -12.84 2.49 -13.84
N SER A 114 -12.65 3.81 -13.79
CA SER A 114 -12.18 4.48 -12.58
C SER A 114 -13.08 4.23 -11.36
N ASP A 115 -14.38 3.99 -11.56
CA ASP A 115 -15.33 3.64 -10.50
C ASP A 115 -15.00 2.30 -9.83
N ASP A 116 -14.39 1.38 -10.58
CA ASP A 116 -14.00 0.06 -10.12
C ASP A 116 -12.61 0.02 -9.50
N THR A 117 -12.00 1.21 -9.33
CA THR A 117 -10.72 1.34 -8.65
C THR A 117 -10.95 1.41 -7.15
N MET A 118 -10.13 0.71 -6.41
CA MET A 118 -10.18 0.68 -4.95
C MET A 118 -9.33 1.81 -4.35
N TYR A 119 -9.78 2.33 -3.23
CA TYR A 119 -9.02 3.21 -2.37
C TYR A 119 -8.76 2.53 -1.04
N ASN A 120 -7.50 2.20 -0.77
CA ASN A 120 -7.09 1.47 0.43
C ASN A 120 -7.93 0.21 0.69
N GLY A 121 -8.25 -0.54 -0.37
CA GLY A 121 -9.01 -1.77 -0.31
C GLY A 121 -10.53 -1.61 -0.33
N LEU A 122 -11.06 -0.40 -0.53
CA LEU A 122 -12.50 -0.15 -0.57
C LEU A 122 -12.93 0.44 -1.90
N TYR A 123 -14.02 -0.04 -2.45
CA TYR A 123 -14.65 0.51 -3.65
C TYR A 123 -15.55 1.71 -3.35
N GLY A 124 -15.82 2.50 -4.37
CA GLY A 124 -16.82 3.57 -4.34
C GLY A 124 -16.43 4.84 -3.58
N ILE A 125 -15.16 5.01 -3.22
CA ILE A 125 -14.64 6.19 -2.51
C ILE A 125 -14.04 7.22 -3.47
N LEU A 126 -13.42 6.74 -4.55
CA LEU A 126 -12.71 7.58 -5.50
C LEU A 126 -13.67 8.31 -6.44
N PRO A 127 -13.28 9.48 -6.95
CA PRO A 127 -14.06 10.18 -7.94
C PRO A 127 -14.12 9.39 -9.25
N ARG A 128 -15.25 9.49 -9.92
CA ARG A 128 -15.49 8.79 -11.19
C ARG A 128 -14.58 9.29 -12.32
N GLN A 129 -14.19 10.54 -12.26
CA GLN A 129 -13.47 11.20 -13.34
C GLN A 129 -11.98 10.88 -13.30
N TYR A 130 -11.18 11.90 -13.23
CA TYR A 130 -9.74 11.85 -13.21
C TYR A 130 -9.22 11.59 -11.79
N ILE A 131 -8.25 10.71 -11.68
CA ILE A 131 -7.59 10.38 -10.42
C ILE A 131 -6.12 10.79 -10.53
N ALA A 132 -5.73 11.84 -9.80
CA ALA A 132 -4.37 12.33 -9.75
C ALA A 132 -3.48 11.38 -8.93
N THR A 133 -2.36 10.97 -9.51
CA THR A 133 -1.44 9.99 -8.89
C THR A 133 -0.61 10.57 -7.76
N GLU A 134 -0.42 11.88 -7.70
CA GLU A 134 0.36 12.58 -6.68
C GLU A 134 -0.15 12.35 -5.24
N LEU A 135 -1.42 11.96 -5.10
CA LEU A 135 -2.07 11.68 -3.81
C LEU A 135 -1.70 10.31 -3.24
N PHE A 136 -1.07 9.45 -4.03
CA PHE A 136 -0.88 8.05 -3.67
C PHE A 136 0.56 7.71 -3.34
N GLU A 137 0.69 6.91 -2.28
CA GLU A 137 1.93 6.27 -1.89
C GLU A 137 2.23 5.07 -2.79
N ARG A 138 1.16 4.35 -3.18
CA ARG A 138 1.27 3.18 -4.04
C ARG A 138 0.08 3.04 -4.97
N VAL A 139 0.37 2.48 -6.14
CA VAL A 139 -0.63 2.00 -7.09
C VAL A 139 -0.40 0.51 -7.29
N GLU A 140 -1.34 -0.29 -6.86
CA GLU A 140 -1.28 -1.74 -6.91
C GLU A 140 -2.18 -2.27 -8.01
N VAL A 141 -1.64 -3.17 -8.82
CA VAL A 141 -2.38 -3.86 -9.88
C VAL A 141 -2.43 -5.34 -9.55
N GLN A 142 -3.61 -5.85 -9.26
CA GLN A 142 -3.88 -7.27 -9.08
C GLN A 142 -4.55 -7.80 -10.34
N ARG A 143 -3.95 -8.80 -10.96
CA ARG A 143 -4.40 -9.35 -12.25
C ARG A 143 -5.20 -10.62 -12.05
N GLY A 144 -6.35 -10.68 -12.72
CA GLY A 144 -7.28 -11.82 -12.66
C GLY A 144 -8.46 -11.56 -11.74
N ALA A 145 -9.42 -12.47 -11.78
CA ALA A 145 -10.64 -12.37 -10.98
C ALA A 145 -10.32 -12.41 -9.48
N SER A 146 -10.64 -11.36 -8.77
CA SER A 146 -10.32 -11.19 -7.35
C SER A 146 -11.55 -10.87 -6.49
N THR A 147 -12.74 -11.04 -7.03
CA THR A 147 -14.02 -10.72 -6.36
C THR A 147 -14.16 -11.41 -5.00
N MET A 148 -13.63 -12.63 -4.87
CA MET A 148 -13.68 -13.38 -3.61
C MET A 148 -12.84 -12.70 -2.50
N LEU A 149 -11.77 -12.00 -2.87
CA LEU A 149 -10.85 -11.35 -1.92
C LEU A 149 -11.18 -9.88 -1.70
N ASN A 150 -11.52 -9.19 -2.78
CA ASN A 150 -11.68 -7.74 -2.80
C ASN A 150 -13.14 -7.30 -2.77
N GLY A 151 -14.09 -8.25 -2.85
CA GLY A 151 -15.49 -7.93 -3.05
C GLY A 151 -15.84 -7.60 -4.50
N ALA A 152 -17.12 -7.36 -4.76
CA ALA A 152 -17.62 -6.99 -6.08
C ALA A 152 -17.37 -5.52 -6.39
N ALA A 153 -16.80 -5.23 -7.54
CA ALA A 153 -16.69 -3.86 -8.03
C ALA A 153 -18.09 -3.28 -8.35
N PRO A 154 -18.29 -1.96 -8.21
CA PRO A 154 -19.57 -1.30 -8.41
C PRO A 154 -20.19 -1.56 -9.79
N SER A 155 -19.38 -1.62 -10.85
CA SER A 155 -19.84 -1.93 -12.20
C SER A 155 -19.80 -3.43 -12.55
N GLY A 156 -19.28 -4.28 -11.66
CA GLY A 156 -19.00 -5.68 -11.94
C GLY A 156 -17.78 -5.92 -12.83
N GLY A 157 -16.98 -4.89 -13.11
CA GLY A 157 -15.90 -4.88 -14.09
C GLY A 157 -14.57 -5.52 -13.67
N ASN A 158 -14.45 -6.12 -12.50
CA ASN A 158 -13.16 -6.59 -11.96
C ASN A 158 -12.78 -8.04 -12.35
N ALA A 159 -13.40 -8.60 -13.36
CA ALA A 159 -13.06 -9.95 -13.84
C ALA A 159 -11.63 -10.04 -14.43
N GLY A 160 -11.14 -8.96 -15.01
CA GLY A 160 -9.78 -8.87 -15.56
C GLY A 160 -8.70 -8.56 -14.53
N GLY A 161 -9.07 -7.91 -13.44
CA GLY A 161 -8.19 -7.48 -12.37
C GLY A 161 -8.73 -6.29 -11.62
N THR A 162 -7.97 -5.87 -10.61
CA THR A 162 -8.32 -4.74 -9.73
C THR A 162 -7.13 -3.81 -9.60
N ILE A 163 -7.41 -2.51 -9.57
CA ILE A 163 -6.42 -1.47 -9.25
C ILE A 163 -6.76 -0.97 -7.87
N ASN A 164 -5.77 -0.96 -6.97
CA ASN A 164 -5.91 -0.45 -5.62
C ASN A 164 -4.94 0.72 -5.42
N LEU A 165 -5.46 1.83 -4.93
CA LEU A 165 -4.72 3.06 -4.69
C LEU A 165 -4.54 3.27 -3.20
N LEU A 166 -3.29 3.31 -2.74
CA LEU A 166 -2.97 3.55 -1.34
C LEU A 166 -2.57 5.02 -1.15
N PRO A 167 -3.29 5.76 -0.30
CA PRO A 167 -3.00 7.17 -0.10
C PRO A 167 -1.70 7.40 0.64
N LYS A 168 -1.04 8.52 0.33
CA LYS A 168 0.03 9.05 1.16
C LYS A 168 -0.50 9.36 2.55
N ARG A 169 0.30 9.07 3.56
CA ARG A 169 0.02 9.38 4.95
C ARG A 169 1.01 10.40 5.48
N ALA A 170 0.57 11.20 6.43
CA ALA A 170 1.46 12.14 7.10
C ALA A 170 2.55 11.37 7.87
N GLY A 171 3.80 11.75 7.65
CA GLY A 171 4.92 11.28 8.45
C GLY A 171 5.06 12.05 9.75
N ASN A 172 6.05 11.67 10.57
CA ASN A 172 6.36 12.35 11.82
C ASN A 172 7.17 13.65 11.62
N GLU A 173 7.71 13.83 10.42
CA GLU A 173 8.49 15.01 10.05
C GLU A 173 7.71 15.90 9.07
N PRO A 174 7.88 17.24 9.17
CA PRO A 174 7.22 18.15 8.25
C PRO A 174 7.80 18.01 6.84
N LEU A 175 6.98 17.61 5.89
CA LEU A 175 7.32 17.55 4.47
C LEU A 175 7.05 18.92 3.82
N ARG A 176 8.05 19.43 3.10
CA ARG A 176 7.93 20.61 2.24
C ARG A 176 8.49 20.25 0.87
N GLU A 177 7.63 20.14 -0.09
CA GLU A 177 7.99 19.78 -1.46
C GLU A 177 7.49 20.86 -2.43
N LEU A 178 8.34 21.21 -3.38
CA LEU A 178 8.00 22.10 -4.49
C LEU A 178 8.38 21.42 -5.79
N THR A 179 7.39 21.10 -6.59
CA THR A 179 7.59 20.50 -7.92
C THR A 179 7.28 21.54 -8.99
N LEU A 180 8.26 21.81 -9.85
CA LEU A 180 8.08 22.67 -11.01
C LEU A 180 8.16 21.80 -12.28
N GLY A 181 7.11 21.83 -13.08
CA GLY A 181 7.02 21.13 -14.36
C GLY A 181 6.87 22.12 -15.50
N TYR A 182 7.48 21.78 -16.65
CA TYR A 182 7.28 22.48 -17.92
C TYR A 182 6.98 21.39 -18.98
N GLY A 183 5.89 21.56 -19.74
CA GLY A 183 5.48 20.66 -20.82
C GLY A 183 4.80 21.40 -21.95
#